data_614b943dfe8a269844bf4b146d0cfbe1
#
_entry.id   614b943dfe8a269844bf4b146d0cfbe1
#
_cell.length_a   1.000
_cell.length_b   1.000
_cell.length_c   1.000
_cell.angle_alpha   90.00
_cell.angle_beta   90.00
_cell.angle_gamma   90.00
#
_symmetry.space_group_name_H-M   'P 1'
#
loop_
_entity.id
_entity.type
_entity.pdbx_description
1 polymer ?
#
loop_
_entity_poly.entity_id
_entity_poly.type
_entity_poly.pdbx_seq_one_letter_code
_entity_poly.pdbx_strand_id
1 'polypeptide(L)'
;MPAAKAKLWVVSSIALLTPVVLLIHGYHPLADDGAVYAAGIKKLANPGLYLSDAVFALSPTHLSIFAHLLAPLLRWMPLPGLLLVCQLASIFLFLLGSWRVAIRLFSTDRARWGAVLLAACCFTLPVAGTSLSIMDPYVTARSFSMPLSLFALAAVLEENWAWSIFWLALAALLHPLMAVYSAIAILTVAGCQRRLWQSLCLFYGLGWVLCAVIFLATHHADSNIAYACPENPGLKSETWATHIVLSRAALSCAALSRSYFFLSSWKWYEYPGLLIPLLLLGFAGTNKYAPWRARALAIAATLMGSGTLLVSLCFVHRSGSLLLARLQVLRGFQFVYIAGVLLAGGLLAKLRPRAIIALCLLLAGGLFLGQRLTYPESNHVEWPGRTPRNRWQQAFLWIRSGTADNAIFALDNDYIESPGEDAQGFRASAERSAVPDWYKDGGIASNFPQAAIPWWQGIHATEHLNSATDEQRLARLKPFGVTWIVLPAEASTGFACPFINARVRVCRVAVSHADGAK
;
A
#
# COMPACT_ATOMS: atom_id res chain seq x y z
N MET A 1 -4.50 31.77 27.37
CA MET A 1 -3.57 32.16 26.29
C MET A 1 -4.35 32.80 25.16
N PRO A 2 -3.87 33.88 24.52
CA PRO A 2 -4.48 34.42 23.30
C PRO A 2 -4.61 33.31 22.25
N ALA A 3 -5.71 33.27 21.48
CA ALA A 3 -6.02 32.20 20.54
C ALA A 3 -4.90 31.93 19.51
N ALA A 4 -4.16 32.95 19.08
CA ALA A 4 -3.02 32.83 18.18
C ALA A 4 -1.85 32.07 18.82
N LYS A 5 -1.52 32.34 20.09
CA LYS A 5 -0.46 31.63 20.83
C LYS A 5 -0.81 30.16 21.03
N ALA A 6 -2.10 29.85 21.31
CA ALA A 6 -2.56 28.47 21.47
C ALA A 6 -2.45 27.68 20.15
N LYS A 7 -2.79 28.30 19.00
CA LYS A 7 -2.63 27.67 17.68
C LYS A 7 -1.16 27.41 17.36
N LEU A 8 -0.28 28.38 17.58
CA LEU A 8 1.15 28.24 17.33
C LEU A 8 1.75 27.11 18.20
N TRP A 9 1.39 27.04 19.47
CA TRP A 9 1.85 25.98 20.37
C TRP A 9 1.47 24.57 19.86
N VAL A 10 0.23 24.38 19.38
CA VAL A 10 -0.21 23.08 18.81
C VAL A 10 0.62 22.72 17.57
N VAL A 11 0.78 23.65 16.62
CA VAL A 11 1.54 23.42 15.39
C VAL A 11 2.99 23.08 15.72
N SER A 12 3.63 23.82 16.63
CA SER A 12 5.01 23.56 17.06
C SER A 12 5.14 22.18 17.75
N SER A 13 4.18 21.82 18.62
CA SER A 13 4.20 20.51 19.29
C SER A 13 4.05 19.34 18.30
N ILE A 14 3.19 19.47 17.29
CA ILE A 14 3.04 18.47 16.22
C ILE A 14 4.31 18.43 15.37
N ALA A 15 4.91 19.57 15.04
CA ALA A 15 6.17 19.62 14.29
C ALA A 15 7.31 18.93 15.04
N LEU A 16 7.39 19.08 16.36
CA LEU A 16 8.37 18.37 17.20
C LEU A 16 8.07 16.86 17.32
N LEU A 17 6.79 16.47 17.34
CA LEU A 17 6.40 15.05 17.37
C LEU A 17 6.67 14.33 16.04
N THR A 18 6.64 15.04 14.92
CA THR A 18 6.84 14.47 13.58
C THR A 18 8.14 13.67 13.44
N PRO A 19 9.34 14.19 13.73
CA PRO A 19 10.57 13.40 13.67
C PRO A 19 10.59 12.25 14.68
N VAL A 20 9.96 12.39 15.84
CA VAL A 20 9.85 11.32 16.83
C VAL A 20 9.06 10.14 16.24
N VAL A 21 7.94 10.40 15.56
CA VAL A 21 7.14 9.38 14.87
C VAL A 21 7.98 8.69 13.80
N LEU A 22 8.72 9.43 12.96
CA LEU A 22 9.60 8.86 11.95
C LEU A 22 10.67 7.94 12.57
N LEU A 23 11.27 8.35 13.71
CA LEU A 23 12.29 7.56 14.39
C LEU A 23 11.72 6.29 15.07
N ILE A 24 10.46 6.31 15.51
CA ILE A 24 9.79 5.14 16.08
C ILE A 24 9.39 4.14 14.98
N HIS A 25 8.80 4.63 13.91
CA HIS A 25 8.17 3.79 12.88
C HIS A 25 9.08 3.46 11.70
N GLY A 26 10.29 4.02 11.67
CA GLY A 26 11.25 3.82 10.60
C GLY A 26 10.94 4.64 9.34
N TYR A 27 11.85 4.55 8.38
CA TYR A 27 11.72 5.19 7.07
C TYR A 27 12.42 4.34 6.01
N HIS A 28 11.65 3.77 5.10
CA HIS A 28 12.08 2.85 4.06
C HIS A 28 11.56 3.32 2.69
N PRO A 29 12.16 4.35 2.06
CA PRO A 29 11.57 5.05 0.92
C PRO A 29 11.30 4.18 -0.31
N LEU A 30 12.06 3.10 -0.48
CA LEU A 30 11.95 2.19 -1.61
C LEU A 30 11.35 0.83 -1.23
N ALA A 31 10.77 0.72 -0.03
CA ALA A 31 10.03 -0.46 0.35
C ALA A 31 8.63 -0.47 -0.28
N ASP A 32 8.14 -1.67 -0.52
CA ASP A 32 6.77 -1.95 -0.92
C ASP A 32 6.29 -1.08 -2.10
N ASP A 33 5.12 -0.44 -1.99
CA ASP A 33 4.56 0.45 -3.00
C ASP A 33 5.40 1.73 -3.19
N GLY A 34 6.21 2.14 -2.20
CA GLY A 34 7.11 3.27 -2.31
C GLY A 34 8.04 3.18 -3.51
N ALA A 35 8.59 1.98 -3.78
CA ALA A 35 9.44 1.73 -4.94
C ALA A 35 8.69 1.87 -6.27
N VAL A 36 7.44 1.44 -6.33
CA VAL A 36 6.59 1.56 -7.52
C VAL A 36 6.36 3.03 -7.88
N TYR A 37 5.97 3.84 -6.88
CA TYR A 37 5.81 5.29 -7.07
C TYR A 37 7.13 5.98 -7.42
N ALA A 38 8.25 5.59 -6.78
CA ALA A 38 9.57 6.14 -7.07
C ALA A 38 10.00 5.85 -8.52
N ALA A 39 9.76 4.63 -9.04
CA ALA A 39 10.01 4.28 -10.43
C ALA A 39 9.17 5.13 -11.39
N GLY A 40 7.88 5.32 -11.09
CA GLY A 40 6.98 6.18 -11.86
C GLY A 40 7.43 7.65 -11.90
N ILE A 41 7.84 8.22 -10.76
CA ILE A 41 8.39 9.58 -10.68
C ILE A 41 9.65 9.72 -11.54
N LYS A 42 10.58 8.75 -11.45
CA LYS A 42 11.80 8.74 -12.25
C LYS A 42 11.51 8.63 -13.75
N LYS A 43 10.57 7.75 -14.15
CA LYS A 43 10.17 7.58 -15.56
C LYS A 43 9.56 8.86 -16.13
N LEU A 44 8.73 9.56 -15.37
CA LEU A 44 8.16 10.84 -15.78
C LEU A 44 9.22 11.95 -15.90
N ALA A 45 10.23 11.94 -15.03
CA ALA A 45 11.33 12.91 -15.08
C ALA A 45 12.37 12.60 -16.17
N ASN A 46 12.59 11.31 -16.46
CA ASN A 46 13.49 10.84 -17.52
C ASN A 46 12.80 9.76 -18.36
N PRO A 47 12.20 10.13 -19.50
CA PRO A 47 11.53 9.19 -20.40
C PRO A 47 12.42 8.08 -20.99
N GLY A 48 13.74 8.21 -20.93
CA GLY A 48 14.70 7.19 -21.38
C GLY A 48 14.80 5.96 -20.47
N LEU A 49 14.31 6.03 -19.21
CA LEU A 49 14.33 4.91 -18.28
C LEU A 49 13.27 3.86 -18.65
N TYR A 50 13.52 2.58 -18.34
CA TYR A 50 12.57 1.46 -18.40
C TYR A 50 11.88 1.32 -19.77
N LEU A 51 12.64 1.36 -20.86
CA LEU A 51 12.07 1.31 -22.23
C LEU A 51 11.34 0.00 -22.51
N SER A 52 11.85 -1.12 -21.99
CA SER A 52 11.29 -2.44 -22.24
C SER A 52 10.09 -2.80 -21.34
N ASP A 53 9.93 -2.12 -20.20
CA ASP A 53 8.94 -2.44 -19.17
C ASP A 53 8.24 -1.20 -18.60
N ALA A 54 8.16 -0.14 -19.42
CA ALA A 54 7.56 1.14 -19.04
C ALA A 54 6.12 1.02 -18.49
N VAL A 55 5.37 0.00 -18.89
CA VAL A 55 4.01 -0.26 -18.42
C VAL A 55 3.94 -0.43 -16.90
N PHE A 56 4.93 -1.06 -16.28
CA PHE A 56 4.96 -1.27 -14.84
C PHE A 56 5.34 0.00 -14.05
N ALA A 57 6.14 0.89 -14.64
CA ALA A 57 6.47 2.16 -14.03
C ALA A 57 5.37 3.23 -14.21
N LEU A 58 4.70 3.26 -15.38
CA LEU A 58 3.74 4.32 -15.73
C LEU A 58 2.30 4.01 -15.31
N SER A 59 1.87 2.74 -15.30
CA SER A 59 0.47 2.40 -15.02
C SER A 59 -0.06 3.01 -13.71
N PRO A 60 0.66 2.98 -12.58
CA PRO A 60 0.20 3.62 -11.35
C PRO A 60 0.06 5.14 -11.45
N THR A 61 0.80 5.80 -12.36
CA THR A 61 0.77 7.26 -12.51
C THR A 61 -0.48 7.75 -13.23
N HIS A 62 -1.19 6.89 -13.96
CA HIS A 62 -2.41 7.25 -14.67
C HIS A 62 -3.61 7.48 -13.74
N LEU A 63 -3.61 6.89 -12.53
CA LEU A 63 -4.69 7.02 -11.55
C LEU A 63 -4.44 8.11 -10.51
N SER A 64 -3.31 8.83 -10.59
CA SER A 64 -2.90 9.77 -9.55
C SER A 64 -2.03 10.88 -10.12
N ILE A 65 -2.30 12.11 -9.70
CA ILE A 65 -1.43 13.25 -10.04
C ILE A 65 -0.13 13.26 -9.21
N PHE A 66 0.01 12.39 -8.22
CA PHE A 66 1.11 12.40 -7.25
C PHE A 66 2.48 12.36 -7.92
N ALA A 67 2.73 11.40 -8.81
CA ALA A 67 4.00 11.28 -9.51
C ALA A 67 4.25 12.49 -10.45
N HIS A 68 3.20 13.01 -11.08
CA HIS A 68 3.28 14.19 -11.94
C HIS A 68 3.62 15.48 -11.15
N LEU A 69 3.19 15.58 -9.89
CA LEU A 69 3.57 16.69 -9.01
C LEU A 69 5.03 16.60 -8.56
N LEU A 70 5.53 15.38 -8.32
CA LEU A 70 6.89 15.20 -7.78
C LEU A 70 7.98 15.16 -8.87
N ALA A 71 7.69 14.62 -10.06
CA ALA A 71 8.68 14.48 -11.12
C ALA A 71 9.37 15.82 -11.50
N PRO A 72 8.67 16.97 -11.67
CA PRO A 72 9.30 18.25 -11.94
C PRO A 72 10.22 18.74 -10.83
N LEU A 73 10.00 18.31 -9.57
CA LEU A 73 10.81 18.74 -8.43
C LEU A 73 12.19 18.09 -8.42
N LEU A 74 12.40 17.00 -9.18
CA LEU A 74 13.69 16.33 -9.28
C LEU A 74 14.79 17.21 -9.91
N ARG A 75 14.42 18.27 -10.62
CA ARG A 75 15.38 19.26 -11.13
C ARG A 75 16.04 20.10 -10.02
N TRP A 76 15.40 20.20 -8.85
CA TRP A 76 15.90 21.00 -7.72
C TRP A 76 16.42 20.16 -6.56
N MET A 77 15.90 18.94 -6.41
CA MET A 77 16.23 18.07 -5.28
C MET A 77 16.28 16.60 -5.73
N PRO A 78 17.33 15.84 -5.37
CA PRO A 78 17.39 14.41 -5.66
C PRO A 78 16.26 13.64 -4.96
N LEU A 79 15.75 12.58 -5.63
CA LEU A 79 14.58 11.82 -5.20
C LEU A 79 14.64 11.38 -3.73
N PRO A 80 15.75 10.83 -3.19
CA PRO A 80 15.79 10.43 -1.78
C PRO A 80 15.50 11.56 -0.80
N GLY A 81 16.01 12.76 -1.07
CA GLY A 81 15.73 13.95 -0.27
C GLY A 81 14.28 14.40 -0.38
N LEU A 82 13.74 14.41 -1.61
CA LEU A 82 12.33 14.74 -1.87
C LEU A 82 11.37 13.79 -1.14
N LEU A 83 11.65 12.48 -1.18
CA LEU A 83 10.82 11.49 -0.48
C LEU A 83 10.89 11.67 1.04
N LEU A 84 12.04 12.01 1.63
CA LEU A 84 12.14 12.29 3.06
C LEU A 84 11.31 13.52 3.47
N VAL A 85 11.39 14.60 2.69
CA VAL A 85 10.55 15.81 2.93
C VAL A 85 9.07 15.45 2.83
N CYS A 86 8.68 14.68 1.81
CA CYS A 86 7.30 14.21 1.66
C CYS A 86 6.86 13.31 2.83
N GLN A 87 7.72 12.43 3.33
CA GLN A 87 7.41 11.60 4.49
C GLN A 87 7.17 12.43 5.75
N LEU A 88 8.05 13.37 6.05
CA LEU A 88 7.88 14.29 7.18
C LEU A 88 6.60 15.13 7.04
N ALA A 89 6.32 15.63 5.82
CA ALA A 89 5.10 16.37 5.56
C ALA A 89 3.84 15.49 5.75
N SER A 90 3.86 14.24 5.31
CA SER A 90 2.73 13.32 5.47
C SER A 90 2.46 12.99 6.94
N ILE A 91 3.50 12.73 7.74
CA ILE A 91 3.38 12.51 9.20
C ILE A 91 2.79 13.76 9.86
N PHE A 92 3.36 14.93 9.57
CA PHE A 92 2.89 16.21 10.13
C PHE A 92 1.40 16.44 9.79
N LEU A 93 1.01 16.27 8.53
CA LEU A 93 -0.37 16.47 8.08
C LEU A 93 -1.33 15.44 8.70
N PHE A 94 -0.90 14.19 8.86
CA PHE A 94 -1.69 13.16 9.53
C PHE A 94 -1.96 13.49 11.00
N LEU A 95 -0.93 13.91 11.72
CA LEU A 95 -1.07 14.34 13.14
C LEU A 95 -1.91 15.61 13.27
N LEU A 96 -1.73 16.57 12.35
CA LEU A 96 -2.53 17.79 12.32
C LEU A 96 -4.00 17.49 11.98
N GLY A 97 -4.26 16.61 11.01
CA GLY A 97 -5.60 16.11 10.68
C GLY A 97 -6.25 15.39 11.88
N SER A 98 -5.49 14.53 12.56
CA SER A 98 -5.92 13.86 13.79
C SER A 98 -6.28 14.86 14.90
N TRP A 99 -5.49 15.90 15.07
CA TRP A 99 -5.80 17.00 15.99
C TRP A 99 -7.08 17.75 15.59
N ARG A 100 -7.24 18.05 14.30
CA ARG A 100 -8.46 18.73 13.79
C ARG A 100 -9.72 17.91 14.06
N VAL A 101 -9.67 16.60 13.92
CA VAL A 101 -10.76 15.69 14.29
C VAL A 101 -10.94 15.68 15.82
N ALA A 102 -9.86 15.51 16.59
CA ALA A 102 -9.92 15.40 18.04
C ALA A 102 -10.56 16.61 18.72
N ILE A 103 -10.30 17.84 18.26
CA ILE A 103 -10.94 19.06 18.80
C ILE A 103 -12.45 19.11 18.57
N ARG A 104 -12.99 18.33 17.62
CA ARG A 104 -14.43 18.20 17.38
C ARG A 104 -15.08 17.09 18.19
N LEU A 105 -14.29 16.08 18.55
CA LEU A 105 -14.76 14.93 19.33
C LEU A 105 -14.70 15.17 20.84
N PHE A 106 -13.70 15.94 21.32
CA PHE A 106 -13.39 16.04 22.73
C PHE A 106 -13.33 17.49 23.22
N SER A 107 -13.85 17.74 24.43
CA SER A 107 -13.89 19.06 25.06
C SER A 107 -12.58 19.42 25.78
N THR A 108 -11.82 18.43 26.28
CA THR A 108 -10.60 18.65 27.06
C THR A 108 -9.34 18.48 26.26
N ASP A 109 -8.33 19.32 26.48
CA ASP A 109 -7.06 19.22 25.77
C ASP A 109 -6.33 17.90 26.06
N ARG A 110 -6.51 17.35 27.27
CA ARG A 110 -5.96 16.04 27.61
C ARG A 110 -6.50 14.93 26.73
N ALA A 111 -7.81 14.91 26.41
CA ALA A 111 -8.41 13.93 25.52
C ALA A 111 -8.00 14.16 24.06
N ARG A 112 -7.88 15.42 23.64
CA ARG A 112 -7.39 15.79 22.29
C ARG A 112 -5.97 15.31 22.05
N TRP A 113 -5.07 15.59 22.98
CA TRP A 113 -3.68 15.12 22.90
C TRP A 113 -3.57 13.61 23.06
N GLY A 114 -4.41 12.99 23.90
CA GLY A 114 -4.48 11.52 23.99
C GLY A 114 -4.80 10.88 22.63
N ALA A 115 -5.73 11.44 21.87
CA ALA A 115 -6.06 10.97 20.51
C ALA A 115 -4.87 11.11 19.55
N VAL A 116 -4.18 12.27 19.55
CA VAL A 116 -3.01 12.51 18.69
C VAL A 116 -1.83 11.62 19.08
N LEU A 117 -1.56 11.49 20.37
CA LEU A 117 -0.45 10.63 20.85
C LEU A 117 -0.68 9.17 20.52
N LEU A 118 -1.92 8.67 20.68
CA LEU A 118 -2.21 7.29 20.29
C LEU A 118 -2.12 7.11 18.79
N ALA A 119 -2.57 8.07 17.99
CA ALA A 119 -2.39 8.04 16.53
C ALA A 119 -0.90 8.08 16.13
N ALA A 120 -0.09 8.84 16.85
CA ALA A 120 1.37 8.85 16.67
C ALA A 120 2.00 7.49 17.02
N CYS A 121 1.61 6.88 18.14
CA CYS A 121 2.11 5.57 18.56
C CYS A 121 1.65 4.42 17.63
N CYS A 122 0.48 4.55 17.00
CA CYS A 122 -0.10 3.54 16.09
C CYS A 122 0.11 3.85 14.61
N PHE A 123 1.04 4.75 14.27
CA PHE A 123 1.21 5.27 12.91
C PHE A 123 1.35 4.15 11.86
N THR A 124 2.22 3.16 12.07
CA THR A 124 2.38 2.00 11.18
C THR A 124 1.64 0.74 11.66
N LEU A 125 0.55 0.91 12.45
CA LEU A 125 -0.25 -0.24 12.86
C LEU A 125 -0.88 -0.91 11.64
N PRO A 126 -0.61 -2.22 11.41
CA PRO A 126 -1.21 -2.95 10.30
C PRO A 126 -2.73 -3.01 10.41
N VAL A 127 -3.42 -2.78 9.30
CA VAL A 127 -4.87 -2.97 9.16
C VAL A 127 -5.11 -4.40 8.70
N ALA A 128 -5.55 -5.24 9.58
CA ALA A 128 -5.63 -6.70 9.44
C ALA A 128 -5.87 -7.21 8.01
N GLY A 129 -5.02 -8.07 7.49
CA GLY A 129 -5.18 -8.80 6.23
C GLY A 129 -5.27 -7.95 4.94
N THR A 130 -5.32 -6.61 5.06
CA THR A 130 -5.56 -5.70 3.91
C THR A 130 -4.30 -5.29 3.16
N SER A 131 -3.13 -5.74 3.58
CA SER A 131 -1.82 -5.23 3.12
C SER A 131 -1.68 -3.71 3.24
N LEU A 132 -2.32 -3.09 4.24
CA LEU A 132 -2.18 -1.68 4.59
C LEU A 132 -1.76 -1.52 6.03
N SER A 133 -1.09 -0.41 6.31
CA SER A 133 -0.99 0.17 7.65
C SER A 133 -1.91 1.40 7.78
N ILE A 134 -2.09 1.92 8.98
CA ILE A 134 -2.76 3.23 9.18
C ILE A 134 -2.05 4.28 8.31
N MET A 135 -0.73 4.35 8.42
CA MET A 135 0.16 5.09 7.51
C MET A 135 1.42 4.24 7.27
N ASP A 136 2.07 4.46 6.15
CA ASP A 136 3.22 3.64 5.75
C ASP A 136 4.56 4.28 6.15
N PRO A 137 5.64 3.49 6.34
CA PRO A 137 6.99 4.00 6.61
C PRO A 137 7.70 4.48 5.32
N TYR A 138 6.96 4.66 4.24
CA TYR A 138 7.39 5.13 2.93
C TYR A 138 6.31 6.02 2.31
N VAL A 139 6.68 6.77 1.26
CA VAL A 139 5.80 7.73 0.61
C VAL A 139 5.07 7.12 -0.58
N THR A 140 3.75 7.27 -0.57
CA THR A 140 2.86 6.98 -1.70
C THR A 140 1.83 8.10 -1.85
N ALA A 141 1.02 8.06 -2.88
CA ALA A 141 -0.13 8.95 -3.04
C ALA A 141 -1.10 8.88 -1.83
N ARG A 142 -1.23 7.69 -1.22
CA ARG A 142 -2.04 7.42 -0.03
C ARG A 142 -1.55 8.20 1.20
N SER A 143 -0.24 8.43 1.30
CA SER A 143 0.38 9.17 2.42
C SER A 143 -0.16 10.60 2.56
N PHE A 144 -0.65 11.19 1.48
CA PHE A 144 -1.28 12.52 1.48
C PHE A 144 -2.81 12.45 1.41
N SER A 145 -3.38 11.50 0.66
CA SER A 145 -4.83 11.35 0.54
C SER A 145 -5.50 11.09 1.90
N MET A 146 -4.85 10.31 2.78
CA MET A 146 -5.40 10.02 4.11
C MET A 146 -5.45 11.25 5.05
N PRO A 147 -4.38 12.04 5.23
CA PRO A 147 -4.47 13.31 5.96
C PRO A 147 -5.53 14.27 5.43
N LEU A 148 -5.66 14.41 4.11
CA LEU A 148 -6.70 15.24 3.49
C LEU A 148 -8.10 14.71 3.82
N SER A 149 -8.29 13.40 3.87
CA SER A 149 -9.53 12.76 4.31
C SER A 149 -9.85 13.07 5.78
N LEU A 150 -8.84 13.19 6.65
CA LEU A 150 -9.04 13.63 8.04
C LEU A 150 -9.46 15.10 8.13
N PHE A 151 -8.91 15.98 7.28
CA PHE A 151 -9.40 17.36 7.19
C PHE A 151 -10.84 17.43 6.69
N ALA A 152 -11.20 16.59 5.70
CA ALA A 152 -12.58 16.48 5.23
C ALA A 152 -13.54 15.98 6.32
N LEU A 153 -13.10 14.97 7.10
CA LEU A 153 -13.84 14.46 8.26
C LEU A 153 -14.02 15.56 9.32
N ALA A 154 -12.97 16.31 9.65
CA ALA A 154 -13.05 17.41 10.60
C ALA A 154 -14.03 18.49 10.14
N ALA A 155 -14.05 18.80 8.84
CA ALA A 155 -14.96 19.78 8.25
C ALA A 155 -16.42 19.31 8.30
N VAL A 156 -16.72 18.03 8.01
CA VAL A 156 -18.11 17.52 8.12
C VAL A 156 -18.58 17.46 9.56
N LEU A 157 -17.69 17.19 10.52
CA LEU A 157 -18.03 17.28 11.94
C LEU A 157 -18.37 18.70 12.40
N GLU A 158 -17.99 19.72 11.64
CA GLU A 158 -18.39 21.13 11.78
C GLU A 158 -19.60 21.51 10.92
N GLU A 159 -20.17 20.55 10.17
CA GLU A 159 -21.23 20.78 9.17
C GLU A 159 -20.79 21.69 8.00
N ASN A 160 -19.49 21.86 7.80
CA ASN A 160 -18.91 22.67 6.73
C ASN A 160 -18.66 21.81 5.48
N TRP A 161 -19.68 21.65 4.68
CA TRP A 161 -19.66 20.81 3.49
C TRP A 161 -18.73 21.31 2.41
N ALA A 162 -18.61 22.63 2.22
CA ALA A 162 -17.73 23.21 1.20
C ALA A 162 -16.26 22.79 1.44
N TRP A 163 -15.78 22.93 2.66
CA TRP A 163 -14.43 22.47 3.01
C TRP A 163 -14.29 20.96 2.99
N SER A 164 -15.32 20.20 3.37
CA SER A 164 -15.28 18.74 3.28
C SER A 164 -15.12 18.27 1.84
N ILE A 165 -15.92 18.81 0.92
CA ILE A 165 -15.85 18.51 -0.52
C ILE A 165 -14.49 18.93 -1.09
N PHE A 166 -13.99 20.11 -0.73
CA PHE A 166 -12.67 20.58 -1.18
C PHE A 166 -11.55 19.62 -0.81
N TRP A 167 -11.48 19.20 0.46
CA TRP A 167 -10.45 18.25 0.92
C TRP A 167 -10.59 16.86 0.30
N LEU A 168 -11.84 16.37 0.12
CA LEU A 168 -12.09 15.09 -0.57
C LEU A 168 -11.70 15.16 -2.05
N ALA A 169 -11.94 16.27 -2.73
CA ALA A 169 -11.52 16.45 -4.12
C ALA A 169 -10.00 16.39 -4.25
N LEU A 170 -9.26 17.07 -3.36
CA LEU A 170 -7.80 16.98 -3.32
C LEU A 170 -7.33 15.55 -3.00
N ALA A 171 -7.98 14.86 -2.07
CA ALA A 171 -7.67 13.46 -1.75
C ALA A 171 -7.90 12.55 -2.96
N ALA A 172 -8.97 12.78 -3.74
CA ALA A 172 -9.31 12.01 -4.94
C ALA A 172 -8.30 12.22 -6.08
N LEU A 173 -7.80 13.43 -6.28
CA LEU A 173 -6.74 13.71 -7.25
C LEU A 173 -5.45 12.94 -6.93
N LEU A 174 -5.15 12.75 -5.65
CA LEU A 174 -3.97 12.00 -5.22
C LEU A 174 -4.21 10.50 -5.22
N HIS A 175 -5.32 10.01 -4.64
CA HIS A 175 -5.62 8.58 -4.57
C HIS A 175 -7.13 8.33 -4.63
N PRO A 176 -7.72 8.15 -5.85
CA PRO A 176 -9.15 8.07 -6.05
C PRO A 176 -9.84 7.00 -5.20
N LEU A 177 -9.28 5.79 -5.16
CA LEU A 177 -9.88 4.67 -4.43
C LEU A 177 -10.01 4.95 -2.92
N MET A 178 -8.96 5.48 -2.29
CA MET A 178 -9.02 5.82 -0.86
C MET A 178 -9.95 6.99 -0.58
N ALA A 179 -10.05 7.94 -1.51
CA ALA A 179 -11.00 9.05 -1.40
C ALA A 179 -12.47 8.57 -1.49
N VAL A 180 -12.76 7.55 -2.28
CA VAL A 180 -14.11 6.93 -2.31
C VAL A 180 -14.46 6.33 -0.96
N TYR A 181 -13.56 5.56 -0.33
CA TYR A 181 -13.81 5.02 1.01
C TYR A 181 -13.97 6.12 2.06
N SER A 182 -13.15 7.16 1.97
CA SER A 182 -13.28 8.34 2.84
C SER A 182 -14.59 9.07 2.62
N ALA A 183 -15.06 9.22 1.38
CA ALA A 183 -16.35 9.84 1.06
C ALA A 183 -17.52 9.03 1.65
N ILE A 184 -17.51 7.71 1.51
CA ILE A 184 -18.53 6.82 2.10
C ILE A 184 -18.55 6.99 3.63
N ALA A 185 -17.37 6.98 4.26
CA ALA A 185 -17.23 7.18 5.70
C ALA A 185 -17.78 8.54 6.15
N ILE A 186 -17.42 9.63 5.46
CA ILE A 186 -17.83 11.00 5.76
C ILE A 186 -19.33 11.17 5.58
N LEU A 187 -19.92 10.62 4.53
CA LEU A 187 -21.38 10.65 4.30
C LEU A 187 -22.11 9.86 5.40
N THR A 188 -21.57 8.72 5.81
CA THR A 188 -22.14 7.93 6.92
C THR A 188 -22.06 8.71 8.25
N VAL A 189 -20.92 9.37 8.55
CA VAL A 189 -20.77 10.25 9.72
C VAL A 189 -21.83 11.38 9.70
N ALA A 190 -21.98 12.03 8.55
CA ALA A 190 -22.96 13.12 8.39
C ALA A 190 -24.40 12.66 8.62
N GLY A 191 -24.76 11.50 8.10
CA GLY A 191 -26.05 10.88 8.34
C GLY A 191 -26.27 10.56 9.83
N CYS A 192 -25.25 10.01 10.50
CA CYS A 192 -25.30 9.74 11.93
C CYS A 192 -25.44 11.02 12.76
N GLN A 193 -24.76 12.12 12.38
CA GLN A 193 -24.88 13.42 13.06
C GLN A 193 -26.31 14.00 12.98
N ARG A 194 -26.97 13.86 11.83
CA ARG A 194 -28.35 14.29 11.62
C ARG A 194 -29.39 13.37 12.26
N ARG A 195 -28.95 12.43 13.10
CA ARG A 195 -29.77 11.41 13.75
C ARG A 195 -30.53 10.49 12.79
N LEU A 196 -30.08 10.40 11.54
CA LEU A 196 -30.58 9.45 10.54
C LEU A 196 -30.03 8.03 10.74
N TRP A 197 -29.42 7.77 11.88
CA TRP A 197 -28.77 6.48 12.16
C TRP A 197 -29.76 5.31 12.07
N GLN A 198 -31.03 5.48 12.44
CA GLN A 198 -32.05 4.45 12.30
C GLN A 198 -32.31 4.11 10.82
N SER A 199 -32.45 5.13 9.97
CA SER A 199 -32.58 4.94 8.52
C SER A 199 -31.33 4.33 7.91
N LEU A 200 -30.14 4.74 8.38
CA LEU A 200 -28.87 4.13 7.96
C LEU A 200 -28.77 2.67 8.39
N CYS A 201 -29.10 2.34 9.65
CA CYS A 201 -29.14 0.94 10.12
C CYS A 201 -30.14 0.10 9.33
N LEU A 202 -31.31 0.65 9.02
CA LEU A 202 -32.28 -0.01 8.15
C LEU A 202 -31.74 -0.21 6.74
N PHE A 203 -31.14 0.82 6.14
CA PHE A 203 -30.52 0.74 4.81
C PHE A 203 -29.40 -0.31 4.77
N TYR A 204 -28.50 -0.28 5.75
CA TYR A 204 -27.46 -1.30 5.87
C TYR A 204 -28.05 -2.69 6.14
N GLY A 205 -29.07 -2.80 7.00
CA GLY A 205 -29.78 -4.05 7.28
C GLY A 205 -30.45 -4.64 6.04
N LEU A 206 -31.16 -3.82 5.26
CA LEU A 206 -31.74 -4.22 3.96
C LEU A 206 -30.64 -4.62 2.97
N GLY A 207 -29.53 -3.86 2.94
CA GLY A 207 -28.35 -4.20 2.17
C GLY A 207 -27.81 -5.61 2.55
N TRP A 208 -27.75 -5.92 3.83
CA TRP A 208 -27.36 -7.25 4.33
C TRP A 208 -28.30 -8.34 3.81
N VAL A 209 -29.62 -8.14 3.90
CA VAL A 209 -30.61 -9.10 3.40
C VAL A 209 -30.49 -9.30 1.91
N LEU A 210 -30.40 -8.20 1.14
CA LEU A 210 -30.22 -8.25 -0.31
C LEU A 210 -28.94 -8.98 -0.71
N CYS A 211 -27.83 -8.65 -0.07
CA CYS A 211 -26.55 -9.32 -0.33
C CYS A 211 -26.60 -10.82 0.01
N ALA A 212 -27.26 -11.20 1.13
CA ALA A 212 -27.43 -12.61 1.49
C ALA A 212 -28.29 -13.34 0.45
N VAL A 213 -29.37 -12.73 -0.03
CA VAL A 213 -30.21 -13.31 -1.10
C VAL A 213 -29.41 -13.48 -2.40
N ILE A 214 -28.66 -12.46 -2.82
CA ILE A 214 -27.81 -12.55 -4.01
C ILE A 214 -26.74 -13.63 -3.83
N PHE A 215 -26.08 -13.68 -2.67
CA PHE A 215 -25.08 -14.72 -2.38
C PHE A 215 -25.69 -16.13 -2.49
N LEU A 216 -26.84 -16.37 -1.87
CA LEU A 216 -27.52 -17.66 -1.95
C LEU A 216 -27.94 -18.00 -3.40
N ALA A 217 -28.43 -17.01 -4.16
CA ALA A 217 -28.82 -17.21 -5.56
C ALA A 217 -27.63 -17.48 -6.49
N THR A 218 -26.47 -16.81 -6.28
CA THR A 218 -25.29 -16.96 -7.14
C THR A 218 -24.43 -18.15 -6.75
N HIS A 219 -24.40 -18.53 -5.48
CA HIS A 219 -23.56 -19.64 -5.01
C HIS A 219 -23.97 -21.01 -5.60
N HIS A 220 -25.22 -21.14 -6.04
CA HIS A 220 -25.67 -22.31 -6.77
C HIS A 220 -25.34 -22.29 -8.27
N ALA A 221 -25.01 -21.11 -8.84
CA ALA A 221 -24.77 -20.96 -10.27
C ALA A 221 -23.28 -21.06 -10.67
N ASP A 222 -22.34 -20.76 -9.77
CA ASP A 222 -20.94 -20.48 -10.11
C ASP A 222 -19.95 -21.64 -9.87
N SER A 223 -20.41 -22.86 -9.62
CA SER A 223 -19.50 -24.01 -9.39
C SER A 223 -18.65 -24.41 -10.61
N ASN A 224 -18.87 -23.81 -11.78
CA ASN A 224 -18.26 -24.24 -13.06
C ASN A 224 -17.34 -23.24 -13.77
N ILE A 225 -17.18 -22.01 -13.26
CA ILE A 225 -16.23 -21.07 -13.84
C ILE A 225 -14.99 -20.99 -12.92
N ALA A 226 -14.16 -22.01 -12.96
CA ALA A 226 -12.81 -21.89 -12.44
C ALA A 226 -12.05 -20.94 -13.39
N TYR A 227 -11.78 -19.72 -12.94
CA TYR A 227 -10.80 -18.85 -13.61
C TYR A 227 -9.41 -19.51 -13.45
N ALA A 228 -9.10 -20.45 -14.34
CA ALA A 228 -7.79 -21.05 -14.37
C ALA A 228 -6.77 -20.02 -14.89
N CYS A 229 -5.63 -19.93 -14.22
CA CYS A 229 -4.49 -19.24 -14.81
C CYS A 229 -4.15 -19.95 -16.13
N PRO A 230 -3.77 -19.22 -17.18
CA PRO A 230 -3.38 -19.85 -18.43
C PRO A 230 -2.20 -20.82 -18.20
N GLU A 231 -2.32 -22.06 -18.65
CA GLU A 231 -1.26 -23.08 -18.42
C GLU A 231 -0.08 -22.93 -19.38
N ASN A 232 -0.26 -22.24 -20.52
CA ASN A 232 0.78 -22.15 -21.55
C ASN A 232 1.21 -20.70 -21.84
N PRO A 233 2.40 -20.27 -21.37
CA PRO A 233 2.95 -18.94 -21.66
C PRO A 233 3.34 -18.74 -23.14
N GLY A 234 3.47 -19.80 -23.91
CA GLY A 234 3.85 -19.75 -25.33
C GLY A 234 2.70 -19.50 -26.29
N LEU A 235 1.45 -19.32 -25.82
CA LEU A 235 0.32 -19.03 -26.70
C LEU A 235 0.53 -17.66 -27.37
N LYS A 236 0.98 -17.69 -28.62
CA LYS A 236 1.00 -16.50 -29.45
C LYS A 236 -0.44 -16.13 -29.79
N SER A 237 -0.79 -14.91 -29.53
CA SER A 237 -2.09 -14.35 -29.92
C SER A 237 -2.09 -14.12 -31.45
N GLU A 238 -2.49 -15.12 -32.21
CA GLU A 238 -2.55 -15.01 -33.66
C GLU A 238 -3.76 -14.21 -34.14
N THR A 239 -4.79 -14.06 -33.29
CA THR A 239 -5.99 -13.31 -33.64
C THR A 239 -6.37 -12.34 -32.52
N TRP A 240 -7.13 -11.26 -32.85
CA TRP A 240 -7.66 -10.31 -31.90
C TRP A 240 -8.52 -10.98 -30.81
N ALA A 241 -9.30 -11.99 -31.16
CA ALA A 241 -10.14 -12.72 -30.22
C ALA A 241 -9.30 -13.50 -29.19
N THR A 242 -8.24 -14.19 -29.62
CA THR A 242 -7.32 -14.91 -28.72
C THR A 242 -6.58 -13.95 -27.80
N HIS A 243 -6.21 -12.76 -28.28
CA HIS A 243 -5.58 -11.74 -27.45
C HIS A 243 -6.49 -11.26 -26.31
N ILE A 244 -7.79 -11.04 -26.58
CA ILE A 244 -8.76 -10.62 -25.53
C ILE A 244 -8.93 -11.72 -24.49
N VAL A 245 -9.09 -12.96 -24.91
CA VAL A 245 -9.26 -14.10 -24.00
C VAL A 245 -8.02 -14.27 -23.12
N LEU A 246 -6.83 -14.23 -23.71
CA LEU A 246 -5.56 -14.33 -22.97
C LEU A 246 -5.36 -13.16 -22.00
N SER A 247 -5.68 -11.93 -22.43
CA SER A 247 -5.58 -10.75 -21.58
C SER A 247 -6.51 -10.83 -20.37
N ARG A 248 -7.75 -11.29 -20.56
CA ARG A 248 -8.72 -11.52 -19.47
C ARG A 248 -8.25 -12.61 -18.53
N ALA A 249 -7.74 -13.71 -19.04
CA ALA A 249 -7.22 -14.82 -18.24
C ALA A 249 -6.00 -14.39 -17.42
N ALA A 250 -5.03 -13.69 -18.01
CA ALA A 250 -3.86 -13.15 -17.33
C ALA A 250 -4.24 -12.12 -16.24
N LEU A 251 -5.20 -11.23 -16.54
CA LEU A 251 -5.73 -10.26 -15.58
C LEU A 251 -6.41 -10.96 -14.39
N SER A 252 -7.19 -12.00 -14.67
CA SER A 252 -7.85 -12.81 -13.64
C SER A 252 -6.81 -13.53 -12.78
N CYS A 253 -5.79 -14.13 -13.39
CA CYS A 253 -4.68 -14.77 -12.70
C CYS A 253 -3.95 -13.80 -11.78
N ALA A 254 -3.60 -12.60 -12.27
CA ALA A 254 -2.98 -11.56 -11.47
C ALA A 254 -3.84 -11.13 -10.26
N ALA A 255 -5.17 -11.03 -10.43
CA ALA A 255 -6.08 -10.71 -9.33
C ALA A 255 -6.21 -11.86 -8.32
N LEU A 256 -6.34 -13.12 -8.80
CA LEU A 256 -6.47 -14.30 -7.95
C LEU A 256 -5.19 -14.62 -7.16
N SER A 257 -4.03 -14.20 -7.64
CA SER A 257 -2.76 -14.35 -6.92
C SER A 257 -2.62 -13.40 -5.71
N ARG A 258 -3.49 -12.39 -5.58
CA ARG A 258 -3.47 -11.42 -4.47
C ARG A 258 -4.30 -11.94 -3.28
N SER A 259 -3.66 -12.63 -2.35
CA SER A 259 -4.32 -13.23 -1.18
C SER A 259 -5.12 -12.23 -0.35
N TYR A 260 -4.61 -11.00 -0.20
CA TYR A 260 -5.24 -9.94 0.58
C TYR A 260 -6.55 -9.39 -0.02
N PHE A 261 -6.88 -9.74 -1.29
CA PHE A 261 -8.19 -9.42 -1.86
C PHE A 261 -9.29 -10.29 -1.24
N PHE A 262 -8.99 -11.53 -0.90
CA PHE A 262 -9.97 -12.56 -0.57
C PHE A 262 -9.92 -12.92 0.90
N LEU A 263 -11.01 -12.66 1.62
CA LEU A 263 -11.11 -12.96 3.05
C LEU A 263 -10.83 -14.45 3.34
N SER A 264 -11.26 -15.36 2.46
CA SER A 264 -11.00 -16.78 2.58
C SER A 264 -9.52 -17.19 2.52
N SER A 265 -8.64 -16.31 2.04
CA SER A 265 -7.18 -16.52 1.97
C SER A 265 -6.45 -15.96 3.19
N TRP A 266 -7.16 -15.29 4.10
CA TRP A 266 -6.56 -14.69 5.28
C TRP A 266 -6.23 -15.75 6.34
N LYS A 267 -5.21 -15.47 7.13
CA LYS A 267 -4.82 -16.32 8.25
C LYS A 267 -5.76 -16.09 9.43
N TRP A 268 -5.95 -17.10 10.24
CA TRP A 268 -6.91 -17.07 11.34
C TRP A 268 -6.69 -15.88 12.30
N TYR A 269 -5.46 -15.47 12.52
CA TYR A 269 -5.11 -14.37 13.42
C TYR A 269 -5.42 -12.97 12.84
N GLU A 270 -5.79 -12.87 11.57
CA GLU A 270 -6.19 -11.61 10.92
C GLU A 270 -7.67 -11.27 11.18
N TYR A 271 -8.52 -12.29 11.35
CA TYR A 271 -9.94 -12.07 11.62
C TYR A 271 -10.24 -11.29 12.91
N PRO A 272 -9.56 -11.49 14.05
CA PRO A 272 -9.71 -10.64 15.22
C PRO A 272 -9.49 -9.15 14.93
N GLY A 273 -8.58 -8.81 14.01
CA GLY A 273 -8.35 -7.43 13.58
C GLY A 273 -9.53 -6.78 12.85
N LEU A 274 -10.47 -7.56 12.29
CA LEU A 274 -11.74 -7.05 11.77
C LEU A 274 -12.79 -6.94 12.88
N LEU A 275 -12.96 -8.00 13.66
CA LEU A 275 -14.08 -8.13 14.59
C LEU A 275 -13.91 -7.26 15.83
N ILE A 276 -12.71 -7.22 16.42
CA ILE A 276 -12.45 -6.48 17.67
C ILE A 276 -12.71 -4.98 17.48
N PRO A 277 -12.17 -4.28 16.46
CA PRO A 277 -12.47 -2.87 16.23
C PRO A 277 -13.96 -2.60 16.03
N LEU A 278 -14.69 -3.48 15.31
CA LEU A 278 -16.12 -3.31 15.09
C LEU A 278 -16.92 -3.44 16.39
N LEU A 279 -16.61 -4.44 17.22
CA LEU A 279 -17.27 -4.64 18.51
C LEU A 279 -17.00 -3.46 19.46
N LEU A 280 -15.75 -3.01 19.56
CA LEU A 280 -15.37 -1.89 20.43
C LEU A 280 -16.03 -0.58 19.98
N LEU A 281 -16.05 -0.30 18.67
CA LEU A 281 -16.70 0.88 18.11
C LEU A 281 -18.22 0.80 18.23
N GLY A 282 -18.83 -0.36 17.99
CA GLY A 282 -20.25 -0.59 18.21
C GLY A 282 -20.64 -0.30 19.67
N PHE A 283 -19.88 -0.84 20.63
CA PHE A 283 -20.07 -0.55 22.06
C PHE A 283 -19.87 0.94 22.38
N ALA A 284 -18.84 1.59 21.83
CA ALA A 284 -18.61 3.03 22.02
C ALA A 284 -19.78 3.87 21.47
N GLY A 285 -20.38 3.45 20.35
CA GLY A 285 -21.55 4.10 19.74
C GLY A 285 -22.81 4.06 20.61
N THR A 286 -22.97 3.00 21.42
CA THR A 286 -24.12 2.86 22.34
C THR A 286 -23.95 3.66 23.65
N ASN A 287 -22.75 4.08 23.98
CA ASN A 287 -22.44 4.78 25.24
C ASN A 287 -23.10 6.17 25.31
N LYS A 288 -24.21 6.27 26.05
CA LYS A 288 -25.00 7.50 26.19
C LYS A 288 -24.23 8.68 26.84
N TYR A 289 -23.17 8.39 27.58
CA TYR A 289 -22.34 9.38 28.28
C TYR A 289 -21.23 9.99 27.40
N ALA A 290 -20.98 9.42 26.22
CA ALA A 290 -20.01 9.96 25.29
C ALA A 290 -20.58 11.15 24.50
N PRO A 291 -19.75 12.14 24.11
CA PRO A 291 -20.17 13.23 23.24
C PRO A 291 -20.82 12.69 21.97
N TRP A 292 -21.90 13.35 21.53
CA TRP A 292 -22.68 12.87 20.37
C TRP A 292 -21.83 12.71 19.09
N ARG A 293 -20.91 13.63 18.82
CA ARG A 293 -20.00 13.53 17.66
C ARG A 293 -19.09 12.31 17.72
N ALA A 294 -18.59 11.98 18.91
CA ALA A 294 -17.78 10.77 19.11
C ALA A 294 -18.60 9.50 18.90
N ARG A 295 -19.87 9.48 19.36
CA ARG A 295 -20.81 8.38 19.12
C ARG A 295 -21.14 8.27 17.64
N ALA A 296 -21.41 9.38 16.96
CA ALA A 296 -21.70 9.40 15.53
C ALA A 296 -20.53 8.82 14.71
N LEU A 297 -19.29 9.18 15.05
CA LEU A 297 -18.11 8.61 14.42
C LEU A 297 -17.97 7.11 14.70
N ALA A 298 -18.22 6.67 15.92
CA ALA A 298 -18.15 5.25 16.30
C ALA A 298 -19.20 4.42 15.54
N ILE A 299 -20.46 4.89 15.50
CA ILE A 299 -21.54 4.23 14.75
C ILE A 299 -21.21 4.19 13.25
N ALA A 300 -20.76 5.30 12.69
CA ALA A 300 -20.43 5.40 11.26
C ALA A 300 -19.28 4.44 10.89
N ALA A 301 -18.24 4.37 11.72
CA ALA A 301 -17.12 3.43 11.51
C ALA A 301 -17.58 1.96 11.61
N THR A 302 -18.47 1.65 12.57
CA THR A 302 -19.05 0.31 12.69
C THR A 302 -19.89 -0.04 11.46
N LEU A 303 -20.77 0.86 11.00
CA LEU A 303 -21.59 0.64 9.82
C LEU A 303 -20.73 0.45 8.57
N MET A 304 -19.73 1.32 8.37
CA MET A 304 -18.81 1.21 7.24
C MET A 304 -18.04 -0.11 7.26
N GLY A 305 -17.44 -0.47 8.39
CA GLY A 305 -16.68 -1.71 8.52
C GLY A 305 -17.57 -2.95 8.32
N SER A 306 -18.77 -2.95 8.90
CA SER A 306 -19.76 -4.02 8.69
C SER A 306 -20.19 -4.11 7.22
N GLY A 307 -20.42 -2.97 6.56
CA GLY A 307 -20.79 -2.94 5.15
C GLY A 307 -19.69 -3.45 4.23
N THR A 308 -18.42 -3.05 4.47
CA THR A 308 -17.28 -3.54 3.69
C THR A 308 -17.05 -5.04 3.91
N LEU A 309 -17.21 -5.52 5.15
CA LEU A 309 -17.11 -6.95 5.47
C LEU A 309 -18.20 -7.73 4.75
N LEU A 310 -19.44 -7.22 4.76
CA LEU A 310 -20.57 -7.84 4.07
C LEU A 310 -20.32 -7.95 2.56
N VAL A 311 -19.95 -6.85 1.91
CA VAL A 311 -19.65 -6.84 0.47
C VAL A 311 -18.53 -7.83 0.16
N SER A 312 -17.52 -7.91 1.04
CA SER A 312 -16.43 -8.88 0.87
C SER A 312 -16.93 -10.31 0.98
N LEU A 313 -17.73 -10.64 1.98
CA LEU A 313 -18.26 -12.01 2.19
C LEU A 313 -19.18 -12.45 1.05
N CYS A 314 -20.04 -11.55 0.55
CA CYS A 314 -21.04 -11.90 -0.45
C CYS A 314 -20.51 -11.88 -1.89
N PHE A 315 -19.55 -11.03 -2.21
CA PHE A 315 -19.17 -10.77 -3.60
C PHE A 315 -17.68 -10.94 -3.91
N VAL A 316 -16.81 -10.92 -2.89
CA VAL A 316 -15.36 -10.97 -3.09
C VAL A 316 -14.84 -12.34 -2.67
N HIS A 317 -15.14 -13.34 -3.47
CA HIS A 317 -14.60 -14.69 -3.36
C HIS A 317 -13.99 -15.11 -4.71
N ARG A 318 -13.21 -16.19 -4.73
CA ARG A 318 -12.40 -16.59 -5.91
C ARG A 318 -13.25 -16.86 -7.16
N SER A 319 -14.48 -17.31 -7.00
CA SER A 319 -15.48 -17.48 -8.08
C SER A 319 -16.42 -16.27 -8.21
N GLY A 320 -16.23 -15.22 -7.42
CA GLY A 320 -17.10 -14.05 -7.40
C GLY A 320 -16.63 -12.91 -8.31
N SER A 321 -17.03 -11.68 -7.96
CA SER A 321 -16.72 -10.49 -8.75
C SER A 321 -15.25 -10.08 -8.61
N LEU A 322 -14.41 -10.39 -9.62
CA LEU A 322 -13.04 -9.89 -9.68
C LEU A 322 -12.95 -8.36 -9.77
N LEU A 323 -13.98 -7.70 -10.30
CA LEU A 323 -14.04 -6.23 -10.28
C LEU A 323 -14.08 -5.70 -8.85
N LEU A 324 -14.96 -6.26 -8.00
CA LEU A 324 -15.04 -5.87 -6.59
C LEU A 324 -13.79 -6.29 -5.80
N ALA A 325 -13.20 -7.44 -6.12
CA ALA A 325 -11.91 -7.85 -5.53
C ALA A 325 -10.81 -6.81 -5.81
N ARG A 326 -10.70 -6.33 -7.05
CA ARG A 326 -9.75 -5.30 -7.48
C ARG A 326 -10.00 -3.94 -6.83
N LEU A 327 -11.23 -3.61 -6.45
CA LEU A 327 -11.53 -2.45 -5.63
C LEU A 327 -11.04 -2.60 -4.18
N GLN A 328 -10.66 -3.81 -3.75
CA GLN A 328 -10.04 -4.06 -2.44
C GLN A 328 -10.90 -3.51 -1.28
N VAL A 329 -12.17 -3.91 -1.27
CA VAL A 329 -13.24 -3.33 -0.42
C VAL A 329 -12.85 -3.27 1.06
N LEU A 330 -12.13 -4.28 1.57
CA LEU A 330 -11.68 -4.34 2.96
C LEU A 330 -10.68 -3.22 3.34
N ARG A 331 -10.10 -2.50 2.38
CA ARG A 331 -9.29 -1.30 2.65
C ARG A 331 -10.07 -0.17 3.33
N GLY A 332 -11.41 -0.20 3.26
CA GLY A 332 -12.27 0.66 4.07
C GLY A 332 -12.02 0.55 5.58
N PHE A 333 -11.48 -0.59 6.05
CA PHE A 333 -11.07 -0.76 7.45
C PHE A 333 -9.97 0.20 7.91
N GLN A 334 -9.19 0.80 7.01
CA GLN A 334 -8.24 1.85 7.40
C GLN A 334 -8.95 3.00 8.14
N PHE A 335 -10.13 3.42 7.65
CA PHE A 335 -10.94 4.42 8.34
C PHE A 335 -11.45 3.92 9.70
N VAL A 336 -11.88 2.67 9.78
CA VAL A 336 -12.33 2.03 11.04
C VAL A 336 -11.22 2.05 12.09
N TYR A 337 -9.98 1.70 11.69
CA TYR A 337 -8.82 1.72 12.58
C TYR A 337 -8.48 3.13 13.05
N ILE A 338 -8.45 4.11 12.13
CA ILE A 338 -8.17 5.50 12.48
C ILE A 338 -9.23 6.04 13.45
N ALA A 339 -10.51 5.81 13.18
CA ALA A 339 -11.61 6.20 14.06
C ALA A 339 -11.46 5.54 15.44
N GLY A 340 -11.15 4.24 15.47
CA GLY A 340 -10.90 3.47 16.69
C GLY A 340 -9.74 4.04 17.51
N VAL A 341 -8.60 4.31 16.87
CA VAL A 341 -7.41 4.89 17.52
C VAL A 341 -7.71 6.27 18.08
N LEU A 342 -8.37 7.16 17.33
CA LEU A 342 -8.71 8.51 17.81
C LEU A 342 -9.66 8.47 19.00
N LEU A 343 -10.70 7.61 18.95
CA LEU A 343 -11.66 7.48 20.06
C LEU A 343 -11.02 6.83 21.29
N ALA A 344 -10.24 5.78 21.13
CA ALA A 344 -9.51 5.13 22.21
C ALA A 344 -8.51 6.09 22.86
N GLY A 345 -7.77 6.87 22.06
CA GLY A 345 -6.83 7.89 22.55
C GLY A 345 -7.52 8.95 23.41
N GLY A 346 -8.73 9.40 23.02
CA GLY A 346 -9.53 10.30 23.83
C GLY A 346 -9.95 9.69 25.18
N LEU A 347 -10.20 8.37 25.23
CA LEU A 347 -10.50 7.68 26.48
C LEU A 347 -9.28 7.55 27.40
N LEU A 348 -8.05 7.52 26.85
CA LEU A 348 -6.82 7.50 27.65
C LEU A 348 -6.71 8.69 28.61
N ALA A 349 -7.38 9.80 28.30
CA ALA A 349 -7.45 10.96 29.21
C ALA A 349 -8.00 10.63 30.61
N LYS A 350 -8.75 9.53 30.77
CA LYS A 350 -9.28 9.04 32.05
C LYS A 350 -8.25 8.25 32.87
N LEU A 351 -7.18 7.79 32.24
CA LEU A 351 -6.13 7.03 32.91
C LEU A 351 -5.16 7.94 33.65
N ARG A 352 -4.42 7.38 34.61
CA ARG A 352 -3.31 8.07 35.26
C ARG A 352 -2.20 8.39 34.24
N PRO A 353 -1.49 9.52 34.32
CA PRO A 353 -0.43 9.89 33.38
C PRO A 353 0.63 8.80 33.18
N ARG A 354 1.04 8.14 34.26
CA ARG A 354 2.02 7.03 34.20
C ARG A 354 1.52 5.86 33.35
N ALA A 355 0.23 5.51 33.44
CA ALA A 355 -0.38 4.43 32.63
C ALA A 355 -0.45 4.81 31.15
N ILE A 356 -0.72 6.08 30.84
CA ILE A 356 -0.71 6.57 29.44
C ILE A 356 0.70 6.45 28.88
N ILE A 357 1.72 6.92 29.60
CA ILE A 357 3.12 6.84 29.17
C ILE A 357 3.53 5.38 28.96
N ALA A 358 3.23 4.49 29.92
CA ALA A 358 3.55 3.06 29.79
C ALA A 358 2.89 2.42 28.56
N LEU A 359 1.62 2.73 28.31
CA LEU A 359 0.90 2.22 27.14
C LEU A 359 1.50 2.76 25.82
N CYS A 360 1.79 4.06 25.75
CA CYS A 360 2.42 4.66 24.57
C CYS A 360 3.81 4.04 24.30
N LEU A 361 4.63 3.84 25.34
CA LEU A 361 5.94 3.21 25.20
C LEU A 361 5.83 1.74 24.75
N LEU A 362 4.84 1.00 25.30
CA LEU A 362 4.60 -0.40 24.89
C LEU A 362 4.20 -0.49 23.42
N LEU A 363 3.26 0.34 22.97
CA LEU A 363 2.78 0.35 21.58
C LEU A 363 3.87 0.83 20.63
N ALA A 364 4.54 1.94 20.92
CA ALA A 364 5.62 2.48 20.14
C ALA A 364 6.80 1.48 20.05
N GLY A 365 7.18 0.87 21.18
CA GLY A 365 8.23 -0.15 21.23
C GLY A 365 7.85 -1.42 20.45
N GLY A 366 6.60 -1.88 20.57
CA GLY A 366 6.10 -3.02 19.83
C GLY A 366 6.12 -2.78 18.32
N LEU A 367 5.67 -1.60 17.85
CA LEU A 367 5.70 -1.26 16.43
C LEU A 367 7.12 -0.98 15.92
N PHE A 368 8.01 -0.40 16.75
CA PHE A 368 9.44 -0.29 16.41
C PHE A 368 10.05 -1.68 16.17
N LEU A 369 9.81 -2.64 17.08
CA LEU A 369 10.28 -4.02 16.90
C LEU A 369 9.64 -4.67 15.67
N GLY A 370 8.35 -4.47 15.44
CA GLY A 370 7.66 -4.94 14.25
C GLY A 370 8.31 -4.44 12.96
N GLN A 371 8.64 -3.16 12.87
CA GLN A 371 9.37 -2.60 11.72
C GLN A 371 10.77 -3.20 11.56
N ARG A 372 11.49 -3.42 12.67
CA ARG A 372 12.81 -4.09 12.64
C ARG A 372 12.73 -5.54 12.16
N LEU A 373 11.63 -6.24 12.45
CA LEU A 373 11.39 -7.61 11.96
C LEU A 373 10.93 -7.64 10.51
N THR A 374 10.20 -6.61 10.07
CA THR A 374 9.76 -6.49 8.67
C THR A 374 10.91 -6.13 7.73
N TYR A 375 11.88 -5.32 8.20
CA TYR A 375 13.03 -4.86 7.42
C TYR A 375 14.36 -5.22 8.13
N PRO A 376 14.70 -6.52 8.26
CA PRO A 376 15.83 -6.98 9.09
C PRO A 376 17.19 -6.58 8.51
N GLU A 377 17.35 -6.55 7.19
CA GLU A 377 18.60 -6.21 6.50
C GLU A 377 18.75 -4.70 6.26
N SER A 378 17.68 -3.92 6.36
CA SER A 378 17.71 -2.48 6.14
C SER A 378 18.04 -1.70 7.42
N ASN A 379 18.52 -0.47 7.27
CA ASN A 379 18.58 0.47 8.39
C ASN A 379 17.17 0.87 8.79
N HIS A 380 16.90 1.01 10.09
CA HIS A 380 15.57 1.44 10.56
C HIS A 380 15.12 2.79 9.96
N VAL A 381 16.08 3.68 9.74
CA VAL A 381 15.87 4.93 8.98
C VAL A 381 16.92 4.99 7.87
N GLU A 382 16.46 4.97 6.63
CA GLU A 382 17.31 5.06 5.44
C GLU A 382 17.52 6.52 5.04
N TRP A 383 18.58 7.13 5.59
CA TRP A 383 18.89 8.53 5.34
C TRP A 383 19.37 8.77 3.91
N PRO A 384 18.88 9.83 3.23
CA PRO A 384 19.40 10.25 1.93
C PRO A 384 20.91 10.41 1.94
N GLY A 385 21.58 9.93 0.89
CA GLY A 385 23.03 10.08 0.70
C GLY A 385 23.89 9.10 1.51
N ARG A 386 23.31 8.23 2.34
CA ARG A 386 24.05 7.16 3.02
C ARG A 386 24.03 5.87 2.21
N THR A 387 25.12 5.14 2.24
CA THR A 387 25.20 3.79 1.64
C THR A 387 24.24 2.86 2.37
N PRO A 388 23.35 2.16 1.66
CA PRO A 388 22.41 1.23 2.30
C PRO A 388 23.15 0.05 2.93
N ARG A 389 22.67 -0.40 4.09
CA ARG A 389 23.15 -1.63 4.73
C ARG A 389 22.73 -2.85 3.92
N ASN A 390 21.53 -2.81 3.36
CA ASN A 390 20.91 -3.89 2.59
C ASN A 390 21.78 -4.28 1.39
N ARG A 391 22.13 -5.57 1.27
CA ARG A 391 23.03 -6.09 0.25
C ARG A 391 22.40 -6.09 -1.15
N TRP A 392 21.08 -6.28 -1.26
CA TRP A 392 20.37 -6.17 -2.51
C TRP A 392 20.37 -4.72 -3.02
N GLN A 393 20.12 -3.76 -2.15
CA GLN A 393 20.17 -2.34 -2.49
C GLN A 393 21.58 -1.91 -2.94
N GLN A 394 22.64 -2.46 -2.32
CA GLN A 394 24.01 -2.23 -2.78
C GLN A 394 24.23 -2.74 -4.21
N ALA A 395 23.72 -3.95 -4.52
CA ALA A 395 23.79 -4.52 -5.86
C ALA A 395 23.02 -3.67 -6.88
N PHE A 396 21.82 -3.21 -6.53
CA PHE A 396 20.99 -2.36 -7.41
C PHE A 396 21.65 -1.01 -7.69
N LEU A 397 22.30 -0.40 -6.69
CA LEU A 397 23.07 0.82 -6.89
C LEU A 397 24.32 0.60 -7.76
N TRP A 398 24.99 -0.55 -7.60
CA TRP A 398 26.10 -0.92 -8.49
C TRP A 398 25.61 -1.09 -9.94
N ILE A 399 24.48 -1.77 -10.15
CA ILE A 399 23.86 -1.95 -11.48
C ILE A 399 23.68 -0.60 -12.16
N ARG A 400 23.17 0.42 -11.44
CA ARG A 400 22.95 1.74 -11.99
C ARG A 400 24.19 2.38 -12.58
N SER A 401 25.35 2.19 -11.95
CA SER A 401 26.62 2.79 -12.39
C SER A 401 27.48 1.86 -13.25
N GLY A 402 27.32 0.55 -13.09
CA GLY A 402 28.18 -0.47 -13.69
C GLY A 402 27.65 -1.13 -14.97
N THR A 403 26.44 -0.76 -15.43
CA THR A 403 25.82 -1.37 -16.61
C THR A 403 25.28 -0.32 -17.58
N ALA A 404 25.06 -0.72 -18.85
CA ALA A 404 24.52 0.18 -19.87
C ALA A 404 23.05 0.54 -19.55
N ASP A 405 22.62 1.75 -19.94
CA ASP A 405 21.28 2.27 -19.63
C ASP A 405 20.14 1.45 -20.24
N ASN A 406 20.40 0.80 -21.39
CA ASN A 406 19.48 -0.08 -22.08
C ASN A 406 19.54 -1.54 -21.61
N ALA A 407 20.32 -1.87 -20.57
CA ALA A 407 20.42 -3.22 -20.06
C ALA A 407 19.06 -3.70 -19.49
N ILE A 408 18.70 -4.94 -19.80
CA ILE A 408 17.50 -5.60 -19.32
C ILE A 408 17.92 -6.70 -18.34
N PHE A 409 17.29 -6.69 -17.18
CA PHE A 409 17.60 -7.58 -16.07
C PHE A 409 16.53 -8.65 -15.87
N ALA A 410 16.96 -9.81 -15.38
CA ALA A 410 16.08 -10.81 -14.80
C ALA A 410 16.49 -11.09 -13.35
N LEU A 411 15.48 -11.23 -12.50
CA LEU A 411 15.57 -11.71 -11.13
C LEU A 411 14.58 -12.87 -11.00
N ASP A 412 14.71 -13.70 -9.99
CA ASP A 412 13.68 -14.69 -9.70
C ASP A 412 12.32 -13.99 -9.48
N ASN A 413 11.23 -14.58 -9.93
CA ASN A 413 9.91 -13.93 -9.88
C ASN A 413 9.45 -13.60 -8.46
N ASP A 414 9.95 -14.31 -7.44
CA ASP A 414 9.61 -14.16 -6.04
C ASP A 414 10.72 -13.51 -5.18
N TYR A 415 11.77 -12.94 -5.80
CA TYR A 415 12.93 -12.38 -5.12
C TYR A 415 12.58 -11.39 -4.00
N ILE A 416 11.46 -10.69 -4.12
CA ILE A 416 10.97 -9.70 -3.13
C ILE A 416 10.56 -10.39 -1.82
N GLU A 417 10.06 -11.63 -1.89
CA GLU A 417 9.62 -12.40 -0.71
C GLU A 417 10.68 -13.32 -0.14
N SER A 418 11.89 -13.27 -0.64
CA SER A 418 13.00 -14.05 -0.06
C SER A 418 13.12 -13.71 1.44
N PRO A 419 12.92 -14.69 2.34
CA PRO A 419 12.84 -14.42 3.77
C PRO A 419 14.10 -13.73 4.31
N GLY A 420 13.92 -12.59 4.97
CA GLY A 420 15.01 -11.84 5.60
C GLY A 420 15.90 -11.03 4.66
N GLU A 421 15.53 -10.88 3.38
CA GLU A 421 16.39 -10.21 2.39
C GLU A 421 16.05 -8.73 2.16
N ASP A 422 14.82 -8.28 2.37
CA ASP A 422 14.34 -6.92 2.06
C ASP A 422 14.64 -6.49 0.60
N ALA A 423 14.60 -7.42 -0.34
CA ALA A 423 15.02 -7.23 -1.71
C ALA A 423 13.95 -6.48 -2.52
N GLN A 424 13.79 -5.19 -2.31
CA GLN A 424 12.72 -4.39 -2.92
C GLN A 424 13.27 -3.25 -3.78
N GLY A 425 12.43 -2.76 -4.70
CA GLY A 425 12.68 -1.52 -5.40
C GLY A 425 13.76 -1.59 -6.49
N PHE A 426 13.90 -2.71 -7.21
CA PHE A 426 14.89 -2.86 -8.27
C PHE A 426 14.88 -1.68 -9.25
N ARG A 427 13.73 -1.42 -9.93
CA ARG A 427 13.63 -0.33 -10.93
C ARG A 427 13.98 1.02 -10.34
N ALA A 428 13.49 1.31 -9.15
CA ALA A 428 13.73 2.60 -8.50
C ALA A 428 15.20 2.82 -8.13
N SER A 429 15.94 1.76 -7.79
CA SER A 429 17.35 1.83 -7.36
C SER A 429 18.31 1.65 -8.52
N ALA A 430 18.11 0.62 -9.35
CA ALA A 430 18.99 0.27 -10.45
C ALA A 430 18.80 1.16 -11.69
N GLU A 431 17.65 1.80 -11.84
CA GLU A 431 17.27 2.60 -13.02
C GLU A 431 17.41 1.81 -14.33
N ARG A 432 17.10 0.52 -14.29
CA ARG A 432 17.16 -0.41 -15.43
C ARG A 432 15.82 -1.12 -15.61
N SER A 433 15.56 -1.56 -16.85
CA SER A 433 14.43 -2.43 -17.16
C SER A 433 14.62 -3.81 -16.54
N ALA A 434 13.52 -4.42 -16.10
CA ALA A 434 13.52 -5.78 -15.58
C ALA A 434 12.32 -6.60 -16.07
N VAL A 435 12.52 -7.91 -16.18
CA VAL A 435 11.41 -8.87 -16.32
C VAL A 435 10.53 -8.74 -15.08
N PRO A 436 9.19 -8.75 -15.21
CA PRO A 436 8.26 -8.51 -14.11
C PRO A 436 8.40 -9.50 -12.95
N ASP A 437 8.18 -9.01 -11.74
CA ASP A 437 8.09 -9.80 -10.52
C ASP A 437 6.65 -10.26 -10.22
N TRP A 438 6.52 -11.28 -9.38
CA TRP A 438 5.23 -11.82 -8.93
C TRP A 438 4.44 -10.82 -8.07
N TYR A 439 5.14 -10.03 -7.25
CA TYR A 439 4.53 -9.23 -6.19
C TYR A 439 4.04 -7.88 -6.66
N LYS A 440 4.97 -6.96 -6.95
CA LYS A 440 4.65 -5.57 -7.23
C LYS A 440 4.09 -5.40 -8.63
N ASP A 441 4.71 -6.04 -9.60
CA ASP A 441 4.23 -6.03 -10.97
C ASP A 441 2.91 -6.80 -11.12
N GLY A 442 2.72 -7.88 -10.34
CA GLY A 442 1.45 -8.59 -10.26
C GLY A 442 0.34 -7.74 -9.63
N GLY A 443 0.66 -6.89 -8.65
CA GLY A 443 -0.26 -5.88 -8.12
C GLY A 443 -0.69 -4.87 -9.19
N ILE A 444 0.24 -4.43 -10.04
CA ILE A 444 -0.03 -3.57 -11.19
C ILE A 444 -0.87 -4.33 -12.23
N ALA A 445 -0.47 -5.53 -12.61
CA ALA A 445 -1.15 -6.36 -13.59
C ALA A 445 -2.60 -6.68 -13.18
N SER A 446 -2.87 -6.84 -11.89
CA SER A 446 -4.23 -7.08 -11.38
C SER A 446 -5.18 -5.91 -11.61
N ASN A 447 -4.67 -4.69 -11.80
CA ASN A 447 -5.45 -3.47 -11.97
C ASN A 447 -5.39 -2.88 -13.39
N PHE A 448 -4.32 -3.16 -14.14
CA PHE A 448 -4.06 -2.57 -15.45
C PHE A 448 -3.97 -3.67 -16.52
N PRO A 449 -5.01 -3.84 -17.37
CA PRO A 449 -5.07 -4.92 -18.38
C PRO A 449 -3.86 -4.97 -19.31
N GLN A 450 -3.28 -3.81 -19.66
CA GLN A 450 -2.11 -3.73 -20.52
C GLN A 450 -0.83 -4.35 -19.92
N ALA A 451 -0.77 -4.47 -18.59
CA ALA A 451 0.34 -5.10 -17.88
C ALA A 451 0.14 -6.60 -17.67
N ALA A 452 -1.07 -7.13 -17.86
CA ALA A 452 -1.42 -8.49 -17.46
C ALA A 452 -0.68 -9.57 -18.28
N ILE A 453 -0.65 -9.47 -19.61
CA ILE A 453 0.07 -10.43 -20.48
C ILE A 453 1.59 -10.33 -20.26
N PRO A 454 2.22 -9.14 -20.31
CA PRO A 454 3.65 -9.02 -20.02
C PRO A 454 4.04 -9.58 -18.65
N TRP A 455 3.22 -9.31 -17.62
CA TRP A 455 3.46 -9.86 -16.29
C TRP A 455 3.40 -11.39 -16.31
N TRP A 456 2.34 -11.96 -16.86
CA TRP A 456 2.13 -13.41 -16.87
C TRP A 456 3.24 -14.14 -17.61
N GLN A 457 3.68 -13.63 -18.78
CA GLN A 457 4.81 -14.19 -19.52
C GLN A 457 6.13 -14.07 -18.76
N GLY A 458 6.36 -12.92 -18.13
CA GLY A 458 7.59 -12.65 -17.39
C GLY A 458 7.76 -13.54 -16.18
N ILE A 459 6.71 -13.73 -15.37
CA ILE A 459 6.81 -14.56 -14.15
C ILE A 459 7.11 -16.03 -14.46
N HIS A 460 6.58 -16.58 -15.58
CA HIS A 460 6.91 -17.94 -15.98
C HIS A 460 8.33 -18.07 -16.52
N ALA A 461 8.85 -17.02 -17.18
CA ALA A 461 10.23 -17.01 -17.64
C ALA A 461 11.24 -16.98 -16.49
N THR A 462 10.88 -16.35 -15.37
CA THR A 462 11.75 -16.14 -14.21
C THR A 462 11.44 -17.04 -13.02
N GLU A 463 10.47 -17.94 -13.14
CA GLU A 463 10.11 -18.91 -12.11
C GLU A 463 11.27 -19.87 -11.83
N HIS A 464 11.63 -19.98 -10.53
CA HIS A 464 12.77 -20.81 -10.08
C HIS A 464 14.09 -20.50 -10.81
N LEU A 465 14.32 -19.24 -11.17
CA LEU A 465 15.50 -18.81 -11.90
C LEU A 465 16.78 -19.05 -11.09
N ASN A 466 16.68 -18.97 -9.76
CA ASN A 466 17.80 -19.18 -8.84
C ASN A 466 18.38 -20.59 -8.90
N SER A 467 17.54 -21.61 -9.12
CA SER A 467 17.92 -23.02 -9.17
C SER A 467 18.08 -23.58 -10.59
N ALA A 468 17.70 -22.81 -11.63
CA ALA A 468 17.80 -23.24 -13.02
C ALA A 468 19.27 -23.37 -13.50
N THR A 469 19.53 -24.22 -14.50
CA THR A 469 20.83 -24.25 -15.18
C THR A 469 21.01 -23.04 -16.09
N ASP A 470 22.24 -22.71 -16.45
CA ASP A 470 22.51 -21.56 -17.33
C ASP A 470 21.89 -21.73 -18.73
N GLU A 471 21.81 -22.97 -19.24
CA GLU A 471 21.11 -23.29 -20.49
C GLU A 471 19.60 -22.99 -20.39
N GLN A 472 18.98 -23.41 -19.28
CA GLN A 472 17.56 -23.11 -19.01
C GLN A 472 17.32 -21.61 -18.86
N ARG A 473 18.22 -20.90 -18.15
CA ARG A 473 18.17 -19.44 -18.01
C ARG A 473 18.24 -18.77 -19.38
N LEU A 474 19.22 -19.14 -20.21
CA LEU A 474 19.37 -18.59 -21.57
C LEU A 474 18.13 -18.84 -22.43
N ALA A 475 17.60 -20.06 -22.45
CA ALA A 475 16.45 -20.42 -23.25
C ALA A 475 15.19 -19.62 -22.85
N ARG A 476 14.95 -19.48 -21.54
CA ARG A 476 13.77 -18.77 -21.01
C ARG A 476 13.87 -17.25 -21.16
N LEU A 477 15.07 -16.67 -21.00
CA LEU A 477 15.28 -15.23 -20.96
C LEU A 477 15.55 -14.60 -22.33
N LYS A 478 15.95 -15.40 -23.33
CA LYS A 478 16.21 -14.95 -24.72
C LYS A 478 15.04 -14.14 -25.32
N PRO A 479 13.76 -14.57 -25.20
CA PRO A 479 12.64 -13.81 -25.77
C PRO A 479 12.44 -12.41 -25.19
N PHE A 480 12.96 -12.15 -23.98
CA PHE A 480 12.86 -10.86 -23.29
C PHE A 480 14.06 -9.95 -23.56
N GLY A 481 15.05 -10.40 -24.32
CA GLY A 481 16.26 -9.62 -24.57
C GLY A 481 17.11 -9.36 -23.32
N VAL A 482 17.01 -10.23 -22.31
CA VAL A 482 17.74 -10.10 -21.05
C VAL A 482 19.24 -10.18 -21.28
N THR A 483 19.97 -9.20 -20.76
CA THR A 483 21.42 -9.10 -20.88
C THR A 483 22.16 -9.33 -19.55
N TRP A 484 21.43 -9.22 -18.43
CA TRP A 484 21.96 -9.38 -17.08
C TRP A 484 20.99 -10.16 -16.19
N ILE A 485 21.56 -10.88 -15.22
CA ILE A 485 20.79 -11.62 -14.23
C ILE A 485 21.31 -11.30 -12.83
N VAL A 486 20.40 -11.19 -11.87
CA VAL A 486 20.73 -11.06 -10.44
C VAL A 486 20.34 -12.36 -9.77
N LEU A 487 21.31 -12.99 -9.11
CA LEU A 487 21.17 -14.28 -8.44
C LEU A 487 21.60 -14.18 -6.98
N PRO A 488 21.09 -15.04 -6.09
CA PRO A 488 21.69 -15.23 -4.77
C PRO A 488 23.18 -15.60 -4.87
N ALA A 489 23.97 -15.23 -3.88
CA ALA A 489 25.41 -15.46 -3.89
C ALA A 489 25.80 -16.94 -4.00
N GLU A 490 24.97 -17.84 -3.46
CA GLU A 490 25.14 -19.30 -3.48
C GLU A 490 24.68 -19.97 -4.78
N ALA A 491 23.92 -19.27 -5.64
CA ALA A 491 23.41 -19.88 -6.88
C ALA A 491 24.55 -20.28 -7.81
N SER A 492 24.51 -21.51 -8.33
CA SER A 492 25.50 -22.01 -9.31
C SER A 492 25.28 -21.34 -10.67
N THR A 493 26.36 -20.82 -11.26
CA THR A 493 26.37 -20.25 -12.60
C THR A 493 27.79 -20.18 -13.17
N GLY A 494 27.94 -20.42 -14.47
CA GLY A 494 29.13 -20.16 -15.24
C GLY A 494 29.18 -18.78 -15.89
N PHE A 495 28.16 -17.93 -15.68
CA PHE A 495 28.16 -16.57 -16.19
C PHE A 495 29.22 -15.71 -15.51
N ALA A 496 29.80 -14.76 -16.23
CA ALA A 496 30.73 -13.78 -15.66
C ALA A 496 29.96 -12.81 -14.74
N CYS A 497 30.32 -12.77 -13.46
CA CYS A 497 29.67 -11.95 -12.45
C CYS A 497 30.64 -10.86 -11.95
N PRO A 498 30.63 -9.66 -12.56
CA PRO A 498 31.53 -8.56 -12.17
C PRO A 498 31.21 -7.94 -10.81
N PHE A 499 30.04 -8.22 -10.24
CA PHE A 499 29.68 -7.81 -8.89
C PHE A 499 29.22 -9.01 -8.07
N ILE A 500 29.81 -9.16 -6.88
CA ILE A 500 29.43 -10.18 -5.90
C ILE A 500 29.56 -9.56 -4.50
N ASN A 501 28.57 -9.80 -3.66
CA ASN A 501 28.63 -9.54 -2.23
C ASN A 501 28.15 -10.76 -1.44
N ALA A 502 27.98 -10.64 -0.13
CA ALA A 502 27.62 -11.77 0.74
C ALA A 502 26.24 -12.39 0.47
N ARG A 503 25.35 -11.72 -0.27
CA ARG A 503 23.97 -12.16 -0.53
C ARG A 503 23.65 -12.29 -2.01
N VAL A 504 24.29 -11.53 -2.88
CA VAL A 504 23.87 -11.33 -4.25
C VAL A 504 25.06 -11.32 -5.19
N ARG A 505 24.89 -11.87 -6.37
CA ARG A 505 25.76 -11.72 -7.53
C ARG A 505 25.01 -11.14 -8.72
N VAL A 506 25.68 -10.24 -9.46
CA VAL A 506 25.16 -9.65 -10.70
C VAL A 506 26.00 -10.18 -11.85
N CYS A 507 25.37 -10.91 -12.76
CA CYS A 507 26.09 -11.65 -13.79
C CYS A 507 25.62 -11.23 -15.18
N ARG A 508 26.54 -11.20 -16.15
CA ARG A 508 26.25 -10.93 -17.56
C ARG A 508 25.78 -12.21 -18.23
N VAL A 509 24.59 -12.17 -18.83
CA VAL A 509 24.09 -13.26 -19.65
C VAL A 509 24.87 -13.25 -20.98
N ALA A 510 25.73 -14.22 -21.20
CA ALA A 510 26.47 -14.35 -22.45
C ALA A 510 25.49 -14.75 -23.55
N VAL A 511 25.15 -13.84 -24.46
CA VAL A 511 24.60 -14.24 -25.77
C VAL A 511 25.79 -14.84 -26.52
N SER A 512 25.80 -16.17 -26.72
CA SER A 512 26.79 -16.79 -27.60
C SER A 512 26.58 -16.22 -29.01
N HIS A 513 27.46 -15.33 -29.43
CA HIS A 513 27.62 -15.00 -30.84
C HIS A 513 28.27 -16.22 -31.56
N ALA A 514 27.54 -17.32 -31.61
CA ALA A 514 27.89 -18.48 -32.40
C ALA A 514 27.00 -18.55 -33.64
N ASP A 515 26.96 -17.46 -34.42
CA ASP A 515 26.46 -17.49 -35.80
C ASP A 515 26.93 -16.22 -36.53
N GLY A 516 28.18 -16.22 -36.96
CA GLY A 516 28.73 -15.08 -37.73
C GLY A 516 30.15 -15.25 -38.22
N ALA A 517 30.57 -16.49 -38.43
CA ALA A 517 31.80 -16.78 -39.19
C ALA A 517 31.56 -17.99 -40.09
N LYS A 518 30.93 -17.76 -41.23
CA LYS A 518 31.11 -18.52 -42.48
C LYS A 518 30.93 -17.56 -43.63
#